data_9899b5fe5fb55d5af84da1c083944f25
#
_entry.id   9899b5fe5fb55d5af84da1c083944f25
#
_cell.length_a   1.000
_cell.length_b   1.000
_cell.length_c   1.000
_cell.angle_alpha   90.00
_cell.angle_beta   90.00
_cell.angle_gamma   90.00
#
_symmetry.space_group_name_H-M   'P 1'
#
loop_
_entity.id
_entity.type
_entity.pdbx_description
1 polymer ?
#
loop_
_entity_poly.entity_id
_entity_poly.type
_entity_poly.pdbx_seq_one_letter_code
_entity_poly.pdbx_strand_id
1 'polypeptide(L)'
;MKKIVFLSMVLLSLVALSCMSPQSGMSNSQGGEVIGVSGTAVNEPTPYGMVFIPRGSIKIGDEKADSLWGTGAPVKDISVDAFWMDETEVSNAKYRQFVFWVRDSIIRERLADPAYGGDESFKITEDEYGEPITPYLNWKKPIPWKKPSEDEQRAIESVYVINPITGEKMLDAAQMNYRYEIYDYTQAALRKNRINPEEIGRAHV
;
A
#
# COMPACT_ATOMS: atom_id res chain seq x y z
N MET A 1 -31.26 59.76 -34.45
CA MET A 1 -31.65 58.35 -34.68
C MET A 1 -30.45 57.41 -34.87
N LYS A 2 -29.46 57.71 -35.74
CA LYS A 2 -28.31 56.79 -35.97
C LYS A 2 -27.44 56.51 -34.74
N LYS A 3 -27.25 57.48 -33.81
CA LYS A 3 -26.45 57.28 -32.58
C LYS A 3 -27.13 56.36 -31.56
N ILE A 4 -28.47 56.37 -31.50
CA ILE A 4 -29.23 55.55 -30.55
C ILE A 4 -29.23 54.09 -31.05
N VAL A 5 -29.29 53.85 -32.34
CA VAL A 5 -29.21 52.52 -32.95
C VAL A 5 -27.82 51.91 -32.73
N PHE A 6 -26.76 52.72 -32.83
CA PHE A 6 -25.41 52.26 -32.60
C PHE A 6 -25.15 51.89 -31.12
N LEU A 7 -25.71 52.70 -30.19
CA LEU A 7 -25.59 52.40 -28.75
C LEU A 7 -26.36 51.13 -28.34
N SER A 8 -27.54 50.89 -28.94
CA SER A 8 -28.31 49.67 -28.69
C SER A 8 -27.62 48.41 -29.24
N MET A 9 -26.95 48.56 -30.40
CA MET A 9 -26.20 47.44 -31.00
C MET A 9 -24.95 47.05 -30.22
N VAL A 10 -24.25 48.06 -29.63
CA VAL A 10 -23.11 47.84 -28.73
C VAL A 10 -23.57 47.18 -27.41
N LEU A 11 -24.72 47.63 -26.87
CA LEU A 11 -25.27 47.06 -25.64
C LEU A 11 -25.71 45.57 -25.86
N LEU A 12 -26.28 45.28 -27.02
CA LEU A 12 -26.68 43.90 -27.38
C LEU A 12 -25.48 42.96 -27.57
N SER A 13 -24.37 43.46 -28.10
CA SER A 13 -23.13 42.68 -28.27
C SER A 13 -22.43 42.39 -26.94
N LEU A 14 -22.52 43.31 -25.94
CA LEU A 14 -21.97 43.07 -24.60
C LEU A 14 -22.75 42.01 -23.81
N VAL A 15 -24.07 41.90 -24.03
CA VAL A 15 -24.88 40.88 -23.40
C VAL A 15 -24.61 39.48 -24.00
N ALA A 16 -24.31 39.40 -25.31
CA ALA A 16 -23.99 38.14 -25.97
C ALA A 16 -22.61 37.57 -25.54
N LEU A 17 -21.66 38.40 -25.11
CA LEU A 17 -20.36 37.90 -24.59
C LEU A 17 -20.43 37.38 -23.14
N SER A 18 -21.48 37.71 -22.39
CA SER A 18 -21.64 37.27 -20.99
C SER A 18 -22.07 35.79 -20.85
N CYS A 19 -22.49 35.12 -21.94
CA CYS A 19 -22.93 33.74 -21.90
C CYS A 19 -21.87 32.70 -22.30
N MET A 20 -20.65 33.13 -22.59
CA MET A 20 -19.52 32.21 -22.78
C MET A 20 -18.71 32.11 -21.49
N SER A 21 -19.31 31.62 -20.43
CA SER A 21 -18.54 30.97 -19.36
C SER A 21 -17.87 29.72 -19.95
N PRO A 22 -16.56 29.51 -19.74
CA PRO A 22 -16.00 28.24 -20.07
C PRO A 22 -16.71 27.21 -19.19
N GLN A 23 -17.48 26.37 -19.81
CA GLN A 23 -18.07 25.20 -19.18
C GLN A 23 -16.89 24.31 -18.77
N SER A 24 -16.35 24.55 -17.57
CA SER A 24 -15.53 23.54 -16.90
C SER A 24 -16.43 22.32 -16.81
N GLY A 25 -16.05 21.28 -17.54
CA GLY A 25 -16.80 20.03 -17.61
C GLY A 25 -17.04 19.46 -16.24
N MET A 26 -18.15 19.81 -15.63
CA MET A 26 -18.72 19.05 -14.54
C MET A 26 -19.26 17.77 -15.20
N SER A 27 -18.46 16.72 -15.14
CA SER A 27 -18.99 15.39 -15.38
C SER A 27 -20.09 15.15 -14.34
N ASN A 28 -21.30 14.88 -14.81
CA ASN A 28 -22.43 14.47 -13.99
C ASN A 28 -22.08 13.18 -13.26
N SER A 29 -21.50 13.30 -12.07
CA SER A 29 -21.47 12.20 -11.13
C SER A 29 -22.80 12.18 -10.40
N GLN A 30 -23.71 11.34 -10.88
CA GLN A 30 -24.88 10.96 -10.12
C GLN A 30 -24.41 10.16 -8.90
N GLY A 31 -24.32 10.78 -7.72
CA GLY A 31 -24.05 10.01 -6.52
C GLY A 31 -23.48 10.77 -5.33
N GLY A 32 -23.10 12.05 -5.46
CA GLY A 32 -22.55 12.81 -4.33
C GLY A 32 -21.20 12.27 -3.83
N GLU A 33 -20.50 11.48 -4.64
CA GLU A 33 -19.10 11.14 -4.40
C GLU A 33 -18.25 12.38 -4.63
N VAL A 34 -17.29 12.62 -3.74
CA VAL A 34 -16.25 13.61 -3.95
C VAL A 34 -15.39 13.09 -5.10
N ILE A 35 -15.72 13.56 -6.32
CA ILE A 35 -14.83 13.30 -7.45
C ILE A 35 -13.59 14.12 -7.17
N GLY A 36 -12.45 13.46 -7.14
CA GLY A 36 -11.18 14.14 -7.08
C GLY A 36 -11.13 15.22 -8.14
N VAL A 37 -10.56 16.37 -7.80
CA VAL A 37 -10.39 17.51 -8.72
C VAL A 37 -9.89 16.93 -10.03
N SER A 38 -10.55 17.26 -11.16
CA SER A 38 -10.02 16.95 -12.49
C SER A 38 -8.75 17.79 -12.69
N GLY A 39 -7.70 17.36 -12.03
CA GLY A 39 -6.38 17.93 -12.09
C GLY A 39 -5.56 17.18 -13.10
N THR A 40 -4.46 17.77 -13.49
CA THR A 40 -3.38 17.13 -14.22
C THR A 40 -3.14 15.75 -13.61
N ALA A 41 -3.18 14.72 -14.43
CA ALA A 41 -2.90 13.36 -13.97
C ALA A 41 -1.60 13.41 -13.14
N VAL A 42 -1.68 13.03 -11.88
CA VAL A 42 -0.49 12.93 -11.04
C VAL A 42 0.35 11.84 -11.67
N ASN A 43 1.44 12.24 -12.31
CA ASN A 43 2.38 11.30 -12.88
C ASN A 43 3.18 10.73 -11.71
N GLU A 44 2.70 9.64 -11.14
CA GLU A 44 3.45 8.93 -10.12
C GLU A 44 4.77 8.42 -10.71
N PRO A 45 5.90 8.67 -10.05
CA PRO A 45 7.17 8.14 -10.52
C PRO A 45 7.10 6.61 -10.54
N THR A 46 7.55 6.02 -11.63
CA THR A 46 7.61 4.56 -11.76
C THR A 46 8.45 3.98 -10.62
N PRO A 47 7.88 3.07 -9.79
CA PRO A 47 8.65 2.41 -8.75
C PRO A 47 9.83 1.65 -9.35
N TYR A 48 10.96 1.64 -8.63
CA TYR A 48 12.18 1.02 -9.13
C TYR A 48 11.98 -0.47 -9.42
N GLY A 49 12.31 -0.90 -10.65
CA GLY A 49 12.22 -2.30 -11.10
C GLY A 49 10.80 -2.78 -11.37
N MET A 50 9.83 -1.87 -11.46
CA MET A 50 8.45 -2.19 -11.80
C MET A 50 8.02 -1.63 -13.15
N VAL A 51 7.06 -2.30 -13.77
CA VAL A 51 6.38 -1.85 -14.99
C VAL A 51 4.91 -1.61 -14.69
N PHE A 52 4.35 -0.60 -15.34
CA PHE A 52 2.93 -0.30 -15.25
C PHE A 52 2.14 -1.24 -16.13
N ILE A 53 1.18 -1.96 -15.55
CA ILE A 53 0.22 -2.79 -16.26
C ILE A 53 -1.11 -2.02 -16.32
N PRO A 54 -1.56 -1.59 -17.52
CA PRO A 54 -2.81 -0.86 -17.65
C PRO A 54 -4.00 -1.76 -17.35
N ARG A 55 -5.12 -1.15 -17.00
CA ARG A 55 -6.40 -1.83 -16.81
C ARG A 55 -6.76 -2.64 -18.06
N GLY A 56 -7.22 -3.87 -17.86
CA GLY A 56 -7.61 -4.76 -18.94
C GLY A 56 -8.57 -5.85 -18.50
N SER A 57 -8.90 -6.73 -19.42
CA SER A 57 -9.66 -7.94 -19.12
C SER A 57 -8.96 -9.17 -19.69
N ILE A 58 -9.06 -10.27 -18.98
CA ILE A 58 -8.48 -11.56 -19.38
C ILE A 58 -9.51 -12.66 -19.23
N LYS A 59 -9.46 -13.63 -20.15
CA LYS A 59 -10.25 -14.87 -20.05
C LYS A 59 -9.43 -15.92 -19.29
N ILE A 60 -10.00 -16.48 -18.25
CA ILE A 60 -9.41 -17.54 -17.45
C ILE A 60 -10.29 -18.77 -17.51
N GLY A 61 -9.67 -19.92 -17.68
CA GLY A 61 -10.33 -21.21 -17.79
C GLY A 61 -10.07 -21.86 -19.13
N ASP A 62 -10.34 -23.15 -19.22
CA ASP A 62 -10.30 -23.94 -20.43
C ASP A 62 -11.52 -24.85 -20.45
N GLU A 63 -12.34 -24.72 -21.48
CA GLU A 63 -13.54 -25.56 -21.68
C GLU A 63 -13.18 -26.98 -22.13
N LYS A 64 -11.95 -27.19 -22.62
CA LYS A 64 -11.50 -28.49 -23.07
C LYS A 64 -11.20 -29.36 -21.86
N ALA A 65 -11.92 -30.49 -21.75
CA ALA A 65 -11.58 -31.51 -20.78
C ALA A 65 -10.22 -32.11 -21.15
N ASP A 66 -9.23 -31.96 -20.26
CA ASP A 66 -8.02 -32.73 -20.34
C ASP A 66 -8.29 -34.10 -19.70
N SER A 67 -8.18 -35.18 -20.51
CA SER A 67 -8.42 -36.54 -20.06
C SER A 67 -7.47 -37.01 -18.95
N LEU A 68 -6.36 -36.30 -18.74
CA LEU A 68 -5.36 -36.61 -17.71
C LEU A 68 -5.62 -35.90 -16.39
N TRP A 69 -6.26 -34.71 -16.42
CA TRP A 69 -6.39 -33.82 -15.24
C TRP A 69 -7.84 -33.49 -14.84
N GLY A 70 -8.82 -34.14 -15.46
CA GLY A 70 -10.22 -34.01 -15.08
C GLY A 70 -11.05 -33.10 -16.02
N THR A 71 -12.17 -32.59 -15.52
CA THR A 71 -13.07 -31.72 -16.26
C THR A 71 -12.49 -30.32 -16.42
N GLY A 72 -12.58 -29.76 -17.62
CA GLY A 72 -12.18 -28.38 -17.90
C GLY A 72 -12.88 -27.37 -16.99
N ALA A 73 -12.21 -26.27 -16.69
CA ALA A 73 -12.77 -25.17 -15.93
C ALA A 73 -13.58 -24.24 -16.85
N PRO A 74 -14.76 -23.77 -16.43
CA PRO A 74 -15.54 -22.84 -17.23
C PRO A 74 -14.77 -21.55 -17.50
N VAL A 75 -14.81 -21.08 -18.74
CA VAL A 75 -14.17 -19.80 -19.12
C VAL A 75 -14.91 -18.65 -18.45
N LYS A 76 -14.16 -17.77 -17.79
CA LYS A 76 -14.67 -16.56 -17.15
C LYS A 76 -13.90 -15.34 -17.66
N ASP A 77 -14.59 -14.26 -17.92
CA ASP A 77 -13.98 -12.96 -18.17
C ASP A 77 -13.72 -12.26 -16.82
N ILE A 78 -12.47 -11.90 -16.56
CA ILE A 78 -12.06 -11.19 -15.34
C ILE A 78 -11.49 -9.84 -15.75
N SER A 79 -12.04 -8.77 -15.17
CA SER A 79 -11.50 -7.43 -15.30
C SER A 79 -10.47 -7.19 -14.21
N VAL A 80 -9.31 -6.69 -14.60
CA VAL A 80 -8.19 -6.37 -13.70
C VAL A 80 -7.93 -4.88 -13.78
N ASP A 81 -7.88 -4.20 -12.63
CA ASP A 81 -7.51 -2.79 -12.56
C ASP A 81 -6.02 -2.61 -12.84
N ALA A 82 -5.62 -1.36 -13.16
CA ALA A 82 -4.22 -1.03 -13.40
C ALA A 82 -3.39 -1.24 -12.12
N PHE A 83 -2.17 -1.77 -12.28
CA PHE A 83 -1.25 -2.03 -11.17
C PHE A 83 0.21 -1.97 -11.61
N TRP A 84 1.09 -1.88 -10.63
CA TRP A 84 2.52 -2.03 -10.84
C TRP A 84 2.95 -3.48 -10.61
N MET A 85 3.79 -4.00 -11.48
CA MET A 85 4.32 -5.35 -11.36
C MET A 85 5.84 -5.33 -11.52
N ASP A 86 6.54 -6.17 -10.75
CA ASP A 86 7.99 -6.34 -10.94
C ASP A 86 8.30 -6.78 -12.38
N GLU A 87 9.31 -6.14 -12.99
CA GLU A 87 9.75 -6.47 -14.35
C GLU A 87 10.34 -7.87 -14.45
N THR A 88 10.89 -8.37 -13.35
CA THR A 88 11.53 -9.67 -13.26
C THR A 88 11.06 -10.43 -12.03
N GLU A 89 11.10 -11.74 -12.08
CA GLU A 89 10.84 -12.59 -10.93
C GLU A 89 11.79 -12.26 -9.77
N VAL A 90 11.28 -12.40 -8.54
CA VAL A 90 12.08 -12.20 -7.33
C VAL A 90 13.07 -13.35 -7.18
N SER A 91 14.36 -13.05 -7.29
CA SER A 91 15.41 -14.06 -7.11
C SER A 91 15.50 -14.52 -5.65
N ASN A 92 15.99 -15.76 -5.43
CA ASN A 92 16.24 -16.31 -4.09
C ASN A 92 17.15 -15.39 -3.25
N ALA A 93 18.08 -14.66 -3.89
CA ALA A 93 18.96 -13.72 -3.20
C ALA A 93 18.19 -12.51 -2.66
N LYS A 94 17.30 -11.92 -3.46
CA LYS A 94 16.42 -10.81 -3.03
C LYS A 94 15.44 -11.27 -1.94
N TYR A 95 14.82 -12.45 -2.13
CA TYR A 95 13.91 -13.00 -1.13
C TYR A 95 14.62 -13.27 0.20
N ARG A 96 15.84 -13.76 0.18
CA ARG A 96 16.65 -13.95 1.39
C ARG A 96 16.94 -12.65 2.13
N GLN A 97 17.16 -11.55 1.42
CA GLN A 97 17.33 -10.24 2.04
C GLN A 97 16.07 -9.82 2.80
N PHE A 98 14.89 -10.03 2.20
CA PHE A 98 13.61 -9.79 2.86
C PHE A 98 13.45 -10.65 4.12
N VAL A 99 13.70 -11.95 4.03
CA VAL A 99 13.61 -12.87 5.19
C VAL A 99 14.55 -12.44 6.32
N PHE A 100 15.78 -12.03 6.00
CA PHE A 100 16.71 -11.54 7.00
C PHE A 100 16.27 -10.20 7.60
N TRP A 101 15.68 -9.33 6.81
CA TRP A 101 15.13 -8.08 7.32
C TRP A 101 13.96 -8.35 8.29
N VAL A 102 13.05 -9.27 7.97
CA VAL A 102 11.96 -9.67 8.87
C VAL A 102 12.52 -10.29 10.16
N ARG A 103 13.47 -11.21 10.05
CA ARG A 103 14.17 -11.81 11.18
C ARG A 103 14.77 -10.75 12.10
N ASP A 104 15.51 -9.82 11.53
CA ASP A 104 16.20 -8.76 12.28
C ASP A 104 15.21 -7.76 12.90
N SER A 105 14.04 -7.55 12.27
CA SER A 105 12.94 -6.78 12.84
C SER A 105 12.39 -7.46 14.11
N ILE A 106 12.09 -8.75 14.04
CA ILE A 106 11.55 -9.52 15.15
C ILE A 106 12.58 -9.57 16.32
N ILE A 107 13.85 -9.78 16.01
CA ILE A 107 14.91 -9.78 17.03
C ILE A 107 15.00 -8.42 17.73
N ARG A 108 14.94 -7.30 16.99
CA ARG A 108 14.98 -5.95 17.60
C ARG A 108 13.76 -5.69 18.47
N GLU A 109 12.59 -6.11 18.05
CA GLU A 109 11.38 -6.00 18.87
C GLU A 109 11.55 -6.74 20.20
N ARG A 110 12.08 -7.97 20.16
CA ARG A 110 12.32 -8.78 21.35
C ARG A 110 13.40 -8.21 22.24
N LEU A 111 14.49 -7.71 21.67
CA LEU A 111 15.56 -7.06 22.45
C LEU A 111 15.07 -5.82 23.21
N ALA A 112 14.05 -5.13 22.65
CA ALA A 112 13.38 -4.01 23.32
C ALA A 112 12.30 -4.44 24.32
N ASP A 113 11.90 -5.73 24.33
CA ASP A 113 10.87 -6.24 25.22
C ASP A 113 11.46 -6.51 26.63
N PRO A 114 10.82 -6.03 27.71
CA PRO A 114 11.22 -6.32 29.08
C PRO A 114 11.37 -7.82 29.40
N ALA A 115 10.66 -8.70 28.71
CA ALA A 115 10.80 -10.15 28.86
C ALA A 115 12.19 -10.70 28.43
N TYR A 116 12.94 -9.93 27.64
CA TYR A 116 14.26 -10.25 27.13
C TYR A 116 15.33 -9.23 27.54
N GLY A 117 15.16 -8.55 28.66
CA GLY A 117 16.11 -7.58 29.19
C GLY A 117 15.78 -6.11 28.92
N GLY A 118 14.83 -5.82 28.03
CA GLY A 118 14.22 -4.50 27.88
C GLY A 118 15.15 -3.38 27.43
N ASP A 119 16.00 -3.61 26.44
CA ASP A 119 16.88 -2.57 25.92
C ASP A 119 16.09 -1.62 24.98
N GLU A 120 15.52 -0.57 25.57
CA GLU A 120 14.71 0.42 24.84
C GLU A 120 15.47 1.10 23.69
N SER A 121 16.80 1.07 23.66
CA SER A 121 17.58 1.68 22.59
C SER A 121 17.41 1.01 21.21
N PHE A 122 16.79 -0.17 21.16
CA PHE A 122 16.35 -0.82 19.92
C PHE A 122 15.08 -0.21 19.31
N LYS A 123 14.40 0.70 20.03
CA LYS A 123 13.27 1.48 19.54
C LYS A 123 13.59 2.98 19.61
N ILE A 124 13.05 3.73 18.68
CA ILE A 124 13.09 5.19 18.68
C ILE A 124 11.67 5.64 19.07
N THR A 125 11.56 6.34 20.18
CA THR A 125 10.31 6.80 20.80
C THR A 125 10.14 8.30 20.77
N GLU A 126 11.23 9.03 20.47
CA GLU A 126 11.28 10.48 20.43
C GLU A 126 11.89 10.95 19.10
N ASP A 127 11.49 12.12 18.65
CA ASP A 127 12.07 12.78 17.49
C ASP A 127 13.36 13.54 17.82
N GLU A 128 13.91 14.28 16.85
CA GLU A 128 15.12 15.09 17.01
C GLU A 128 14.95 16.25 18.02
N TYR A 129 13.72 16.60 18.37
CA TYR A 129 13.37 17.67 19.30
C TYR A 129 12.98 17.16 20.70
N GLY A 130 12.96 15.82 20.90
CA GLY A 130 12.54 15.19 22.15
C GLY A 130 11.03 15.05 22.30
N GLU A 131 10.27 15.23 21.22
CA GLU A 131 8.84 15.03 21.23
C GLU A 131 8.50 13.55 21.04
N PRO A 132 7.51 13.00 21.77
CA PRO A 132 7.13 11.61 21.67
C PRO A 132 6.50 11.29 20.32
N ILE A 133 7.00 10.25 19.66
CA ILE A 133 6.48 9.76 18.39
C ILE A 133 5.99 8.32 18.50
N THR A 134 5.27 7.85 17.47
CA THR A 134 4.93 6.42 17.38
C THR A 134 6.22 5.61 17.31
N PRO A 135 6.46 4.69 18.27
CA PRO A 135 7.70 3.93 18.33
C PRO A 135 7.99 3.13 17.06
N TYR A 136 9.22 3.21 16.57
CA TYR A 136 9.70 2.40 15.45
C TYR A 136 11.07 1.81 15.73
N LEU A 137 11.47 0.77 14.99
CA LEU A 137 12.72 0.05 15.24
C LEU A 137 13.96 0.86 14.89
N ASN A 138 14.94 0.86 15.80
CA ASN A 138 16.24 1.49 15.59
C ASN A 138 17.18 0.58 14.80
N TRP A 139 17.25 0.79 13.49
CA TRP A 139 18.14 0.05 12.60
C TRP A 139 19.62 0.46 12.70
N LYS A 140 19.91 1.62 13.30
CA LYS A 140 21.29 2.09 13.50
C LYS A 140 22.01 1.28 14.59
N LYS A 141 21.26 0.73 15.55
CA LYS A 141 21.83 -0.11 16.62
C LYS A 141 22.07 -1.51 16.07
N PRO A 142 23.31 -2.04 16.14
CA PRO A 142 23.62 -3.40 15.70
C PRO A 142 23.05 -4.44 16.67
N ILE A 143 22.60 -5.57 16.14
CA ILE A 143 22.22 -6.73 16.94
C ILE A 143 23.51 -7.39 17.49
N PRO A 144 23.56 -7.78 18.78
CA PRO A 144 24.76 -8.33 19.41
C PRO A 144 25.01 -9.80 19.07
N TRP A 145 25.39 -10.07 17.80
CA TRP A 145 25.64 -11.44 17.33
C TRP A 145 26.86 -12.11 17.97
N LYS A 146 27.87 -11.36 18.40
CA LYS A 146 29.19 -11.90 18.78
C LYS A 146 29.38 -12.05 20.27
N LYS A 147 28.70 -11.72 21.16
CA LYS A 147 28.79 -11.91 22.63
C LYS A 147 27.50 -11.38 23.26
N PRO A 148 26.36 -11.98 22.96
CA PRO A 148 25.13 -11.59 23.59
C PRO A 148 25.15 -11.94 25.08
N SER A 149 24.45 -11.16 25.89
CA SER A 149 24.07 -11.56 27.25
C SER A 149 23.09 -12.73 27.21
N GLU A 150 22.78 -13.34 28.34
CA GLU A 150 21.81 -14.47 28.37
C GLU A 150 20.42 -14.06 27.84
N ASP A 151 19.96 -12.86 28.17
CA ASP A 151 18.68 -12.35 27.72
C ASP A 151 18.69 -12.03 26.23
N GLU A 152 19.74 -11.38 25.74
CA GLU A 152 19.92 -11.12 24.31
C GLU A 152 20.03 -12.43 23.51
N GLN A 153 20.72 -13.42 24.05
CA GLN A 153 20.81 -14.73 23.40
C GLN A 153 19.43 -15.38 23.30
N ARG A 154 18.62 -15.35 24.36
CA ARG A 154 17.24 -15.84 24.32
C ARG A 154 16.41 -15.12 23.26
N ALA A 155 16.54 -13.80 23.15
CA ALA A 155 15.86 -13.00 22.12
C ALA A 155 16.27 -13.46 20.71
N ILE A 156 17.57 -13.62 20.46
CA ILE A 156 18.12 -14.04 19.17
C ILE A 156 17.70 -15.47 18.83
N GLU A 157 17.78 -16.38 19.81
CA GLU A 157 17.47 -17.81 19.57
C GLU A 157 16.00 -18.08 19.37
N SER A 158 15.14 -17.24 19.88
CA SER A 158 13.68 -17.40 19.80
C SER A 158 13.09 -17.39 18.38
N VAL A 159 13.82 -16.89 17.38
CA VAL A 159 13.41 -16.89 15.96
C VAL A 159 13.88 -18.14 15.22
N TYR A 160 14.54 -19.07 15.92
CA TYR A 160 15.05 -20.30 15.35
C TYR A 160 14.36 -21.52 15.96
N VAL A 161 14.25 -22.54 15.15
CA VAL A 161 13.79 -23.88 15.56
C VAL A 161 14.83 -24.91 15.17
N ILE A 162 14.84 -26.03 15.88
CA ILE A 162 15.68 -27.19 15.53
C ILE A 162 14.83 -28.12 14.66
N ASN A 163 15.32 -28.43 13.48
CA ASN A 163 14.68 -29.41 12.62
C ASN A 163 14.69 -30.78 13.32
N PRO A 164 13.54 -31.42 13.58
CA PRO A 164 13.47 -32.66 14.32
C PRO A 164 14.10 -33.86 13.57
N ILE A 165 14.28 -33.71 12.25
CA ILE A 165 14.83 -34.79 11.40
C ILE A 165 16.34 -34.63 11.25
N THR A 166 16.82 -33.42 10.94
CA THR A 166 18.25 -33.18 10.65
C THR A 166 19.03 -32.71 11.87
N GLY A 167 18.36 -32.23 12.92
CA GLY A 167 18.99 -31.58 14.08
C GLY A 167 19.58 -30.21 13.80
N GLU A 168 19.40 -29.67 12.59
CA GLU A 168 19.94 -28.39 12.20
C GLU A 168 19.09 -27.23 12.70
N LYS A 169 19.76 -26.15 13.13
CA LYS A 169 19.11 -24.90 13.52
C LYS A 169 18.68 -24.14 12.26
N MET A 170 17.41 -23.88 12.14
CA MET A 170 16.81 -23.16 11.02
C MET A 170 15.89 -22.04 11.49
N LEU A 171 15.64 -21.06 10.63
CA LEU A 171 14.65 -20.02 10.93
C LEU A 171 13.26 -20.62 11.04
N ASP A 172 12.51 -20.18 12.03
CA ASP A 172 11.10 -20.57 12.18
C ASP A 172 10.25 -19.83 11.13
N ALA A 173 9.88 -20.55 10.08
CA ALA A 173 9.07 -20.01 8.98
C ALA A 173 7.72 -19.48 9.45
N ALA A 174 7.15 -20.05 10.53
CA ALA A 174 5.87 -19.60 11.08
C ALA A 174 5.94 -18.20 11.68
N GLN A 175 7.12 -17.77 12.12
CA GLN A 175 7.36 -16.43 12.66
C GLN A 175 7.77 -15.42 11.59
N MET A 176 8.21 -15.86 10.41
CA MET A 176 8.68 -14.99 9.34
C MET A 176 7.52 -14.34 8.57
N ASN A 177 6.66 -13.63 9.30
CA ASN A 177 5.52 -12.91 8.77
C ASN A 177 5.75 -11.41 8.86
N TYR A 178 5.48 -10.71 7.77
CA TYR A 178 5.44 -9.25 7.74
C TYR A 178 3.98 -8.80 7.66
N ARG A 179 3.54 -8.04 8.63
CA ARG A 179 2.22 -7.43 8.66
C ARG A 179 2.35 -5.93 8.45
N TYR A 180 1.57 -5.39 7.54
CA TYR A 180 1.45 -3.95 7.34
C TYR A 180 -0.03 -3.58 7.19
N GLU A 181 -0.34 -2.34 7.50
CA GLU A 181 -1.69 -1.79 7.35
C GLU A 181 -1.63 -0.64 6.35
N ILE A 182 -2.49 -0.69 5.35
CA ILE A 182 -2.65 0.37 4.35
C ILE A 182 -4.05 0.94 4.49
N TYR A 183 -4.16 2.26 4.48
CA TYR A 183 -5.45 2.92 4.36
C TYR A 183 -5.77 3.13 2.89
N ASP A 184 -6.78 2.43 2.39
CA ASP A 184 -7.31 2.68 1.05
C ASP A 184 -8.28 3.87 1.10
N TYR A 185 -7.74 5.06 0.80
CA TYR A 185 -8.51 6.30 0.79
C TYR A 185 -9.61 6.29 -0.28
N THR A 186 -9.44 5.57 -1.38
CA THR A 186 -10.43 5.44 -2.45
C THR A 186 -11.64 4.67 -1.95
N GLN A 187 -11.41 3.54 -1.31
CA GLN A 187 -12.49 2.75 -0.69
C GLN A 187 -13.11 3.48 0.48
N ALA A 188 -12.33 4.18 1.30
CA ALA A 188 -12.83 4.96 2.41
C ALA A 188 -13.75 6.12 1.99
N ALA A 189 -13.54 6.68 0.80
CA ALA A 189 -14.38 7.73 0.23
C ALA A 189 -15.77 7.22 -0.20
N LEU A 190 -15.92 5.94 -0.49
CA LEU A 190 -17.18 5.37 -0.94
C LEU A 190 -18.23 5.39 0.16
N ARG A 191 -19.43 5.88 -0.18
CA ARG A 191 -20.54 6.02 0.79
C ARG A 191 -20.91 4.70 1.50
N LYS A 192 -20.79 3.57 0.81
CA LYS A 192 -21.07 2.24 1.34
C LYS A 192 -20.08 1.80 2.43
N ASN A 193 -18.86 2.36 2.42
CA ASN A 193 -17.79 2.03 3.37
C ASN A 193 -17.66 3.08 4.48
N ARG A 194 -18.53 4.10 4.50
CA ARG A 194 -18.56 5.07 5.59
C ARG A 194 -19.02 4.36 6.86
N ILE A 195 -18.17 4.37 7.84
CA ILE A 195 -18.46 3.86 9.18
C ILE A 195 -19.35 4.87 9.87
N ASN A 196 -20.19 4.36 10.78
CA ASN A 196 -21.06 5.14 11.63
C ASN A 196 -20.29 6.31 12.26
N PRO A 197 -20.88 7.54 12.38
CA PRO A 197 -20.16 8.70 12.92
C PRO A 197 -19.60 8.52 14.33
N GLU A 198 -20.02 7.49 15.05
CA GLU A 198 -19.50 7.12 16.37
C GLU A 198 -18.26 6.23 16.32
N GLU A 199 -17.94 5.68 15.15
CA GLU A 199 -16.74 4.87 14.91
C GLU A 199 -15.86 5.56 13.88
N ILE A 200 -14.94 6.40 14.34
CA ILE A 200 -14.06 7.18 13.47
C ILE A 200 -13.13 6.28 12.66
N GLY A 201 -13.44 6.14 11.37
CA GLY A 201 -12.43 6.08 10.32
C GLY A 201 -11.54 4.84 10.21
N ARG A 202 -12.07 3.62 10.27
CA ARG A 202 -11.32 2.44 9.80
C ARG A 202 -12.02 1.84 8.59
N ALA A 203 -11.54 2.14 7.39
CA ALA A 203 -11.83 1.30 6.25
C ALA A 203 -11.08 -0.03 6.44
N HIS A 204 -11.82 -1.11 6.59
CA HIS A 204 -11.23 -2.45 6.56
C HIS A 204 -11.09 -2.86 5.10
N VAL A 205 -9.87 -3.16 4.68
CA VAL A 205 -9.55 -3.82 3.41
C VAL A 205 -9.71 -5.32 3.57
#